data_479a1ad8d4c3ac89ecc783b598f81d5c
#
_entry.id   479a1ad8d4c3ac89ecc783b598f81d5c
#
_cell.length_a   1.000
_cell.length_b   1.000
_cell.length_c   1.000
_cell.angle_alpha   90.00
_cell.angle_beta   90.00
_cell.angle_gamma   90.00
#
_symmetry.space_group_name_H-M   'P 1'
#
loop_
_entity.id
_entity.type
_entity.pdbx_description
1 polymer ?
#
loop_
_entity_poly.entity_id
_entity_poly.type
_entity_poly.pdbx_seq_one_letter_code
_entity_poly.pdbx_strand_id
1 'polypeptide(L)'
;MSHASSHDSSHDAAHVSAARPWLSLLIPVYNVEPWLEACLASVFAQDSLDGVEVLAVDDCATDGSPAVLAAWSARHPGPLRVIRHERNAGISATRNTLVEASRGHYLWFLDADDVLMPGAVASLKQQVQALQPDLVLCDFAYLREREKLKHRLRGERHVRSFDGPSSQVLNDRGLLMQGLLLPGYLHCWSRISRRSLWDEGLRFPVGRYYEDMAVVPALALRARSWLHVPEVWIGYRQRPGSILATGDTRKYEHMMQALAGLGQHWAEASRADPRIAFAAAHFAARSFIGACRHVSKVGDRDRLPGFLEVFTAASPLGASALLRAYVRRGWWWRALRLRHWLGQCRSAGR
;
A
#
# COMPACT_ATOMS: atom_id res chain seq x y z
N MET A 1 -41.08 1.28 67.88
CA MET A 1 -41.21 1.79 66.51
C MET A 1 -39.81 1.92 65.93
N SER A 2 -39.40 0.94 65.14
CA SER A 2 -38.04 0.78 64.65
C SER A 2 -38.05 1.08 63.15
N HIS A 3 -37.36 2.10 62.73
CA HIS A 3 -37.13 2.41 61.30
C HIS A 3 -35.85 1.76 60.86
N ALA A 4 -35.96 0.77 59.98
CA ALA A 4 -34.88 0.17 59.28
C ALA A 4 -34.57 1.03 58.01
N SER A 5 -33.37 1.57 57.95
CA SER A 5 -32.82 2.25 56.75
C SER A 5 -32.23 1.18 55.82
N SER A 6 -32.83 1.01 54.69
CA SER A 6 -32.25 0.23 53.58
C SER A 6 -31.17 1.08 52.86
N HIS A 7 -29.91 0.63 52.94
CA HIS A 7 -28.86 1.12 52.10
C HIS A 7 -28.98 0.47 50.73
N ASP A 8 -29.35 1.30 49.76
CA ASP A 8 -29.29 0.99 48.34
C ASP A 8 -27.86 1.24 47.85
N SER A 9 -27.12 0.15 47.68
CA SER A 9 -25.77 0.21 47.11
C SER A 9 -25.88 0.09 45.56
N SER A 10 -26.11 1.22 44.92
CA SER A 10 -25.99 1.32 43.48
C SER A 10 -24.53 1.06 43.08
N HIS A 11 -24.29 -0.13 42.49
CA HIS A 11 -23.06 -0.42 41.79
C HIS A 11 -22.92 0.49 40.56
N ASP A 12 -22.19 1.54 40.75
CA ASP A 12 -21.68 2.37 39.67
C ASP A 12 -20.64 1.54 38.85
N ALA A 13 -21.14 0.79 37.86
CA ALA A 13 -20.30 0.14 36.88
C ALA A 13 -19.70 1.26 36.00
N ALA A 14 -18.56 1.76 36.43
CA ALA A 14 -17.74 2.68 35.64
C ALA A 14 -17.42 2.00 34.30
N HIS A 15 -18.12 2.41 33.26
CA HIS A 15 -17.70 2.17 31.88
C HIS A 15 -16.33 2.83 31.70
N VAL A 16 -15.27 2.06 31.93
CA VAL A 16 -13.94 2.42 31.48
C VAL A 16 -14.01 2.49 29.97
N SER A 17 -14.17 3.68 29.42
CA SER A 17 -14.03 3.94 27.99
C SER A 17 -12.65 3.44 27.60
N ALA A 18 -12.57 2.28 26.96
CA ALA A 18 -11.31 1.72 26.50
C ALA A 18 -10.63 2.78 25.62
N ALA A 19 -9.46 3.26 26.05
CA ALA A 19 -8.73 4.29 25.32
C ALA A 19 -8.55 3.85 23.85
N ARG A 20 -8.79 4.78 22.95
CA ARG A 20 -8.68 4.54 21.50
C ARG A 20 -7.27 4.04 21.16
N PRO A 21 -7.10 2.94 20.41
CA PRO A 21 -5.80 2.44 20.00
C PRO A 21 -5.00 3.52 19.25
N TRP A 22 -3.69 3.58 19.48
CA TRP A 22 -2.85 4.48 18.70
C TRP A 22 -2.55 3.92 17.31
N LEU A 23 -2.60 2.59 17.14
CA LEU A 23 -2.33 1.90 15.88
C LEU A 23 -3.36 0.79 15.64
N SER A 24 -3.83 0.65 14.40
CA SER A 24 -4.49 -0.53 13.88
C SER A 24 -3.57 -1.23 12.87
N LEU A 25 -3.13 -2.46 13.18
CA LEU A 25 -2.51 -3.37 12.22
C LEU A 25 -3.60 -4.11 11.46
N LEU A 26 -3.61 -3.99 10.13
CA LEU A 26 -4.70 -4.38 9.25
C LEU A 26 -4.24 -5.52 8.33
N ILE A 27 -4.79 -6.73 8.54
CA ILE A 27 -4.32 -7.96 7.88
C ILE A 27 -5.45 -8.54 7.02
N PRO A 28 -5.39 -8.38 5.68
CA PRO A 28 -6.30 -9.07 4.77
C PRO A 28 -5.88 -10.54 4.60
N VAL A 29 -6.81 -11.47 4.77
CA VAL A 29 -6.54 -12.92 4.74
C VAL A 29 -7.39 -13.61 3.68
N TYR A 30 -6.76 -14.30 2.72
CA TYR A 30 -7.44 -15.17 1.77
C TYR A 30 -6.47 -16.22 1.21
N ASN A 31 -6.71 -17.50 1.54
CA ASN A 31 -5.92 -18.64 1.05
C ASN A 31 -4.40 -18.47 1.20
N VAL A 32 -3.97 -18.23 2.44
CA VAL A 32 -2.58 -17.96 2.84
C VAL A 32 -2.10 -18.84 4.02
N GLU A 33 -2.77 -19.96 4.25
CA GLU A 33 -2.47 -20.92 5.32
C GLU A 33 -0.97 -21.17 5.54
N PRO A 34 -0.13 -21.43 4.49
CA PRO A 34 1.28 -21.74 4.67
C PRO A 34 2.12 -20.61 5.28
N TRP A 35 1.65 -19.36 5.25
CA TRP A 35 2.41 -18.18 5.65
C TRP A 35 1.78 -17.42 6.81
N LEU A 36 0.48 -17.60 7.06
CA LEU A 36 -0.31 -16.84 8.03
C LEU A 36 0.24 -17.01 9.47
N GLU A 37 0.67 -18.24 9.84
CA GLU A 37 1.30 -18.48 11.15
C GLU A 37 2.54 -17.60 11.35
N ALA A 38 3.42 -17.53 10.36
CA ALA A 38 4.62 -16.70 10.42
C ALA A 38 4.31 -15.19 10.45
N CYS A 39 3.28 -14.76 9.71
CA CYS A 39 2.80 -13.37 9.73
C CYS A 39 2.33 -13.00 11.13
N LEU A 40 1.39 -13.73 11.70
CA LEU A 40 0.84 -13.47 13.04
C LEU A 40 1.92 -13.58 14.11
N ALA A 41 2.78 -14.59 14.05
CA ALA A 41 3.91 -14.73 14.97
C ALA A 41 4.81 -13.48 14.96
N SER A 42 5.09 -12.91 13.80
CA SER A 42 5.91 -11.70 13.69
C SER A 42 5.25 -10.46 14.29
N VAL A 43 3.92 -10.38 14.26
CA VAL A 43 3.15 -9.31 14.92
C VAL A 43 3.18 -9.47 16.43
N PHE A 44 2.88 -10.67 16.94
CA PHE A 44 2.81 -10.91 18.39
C PHE A 44 4.18 -11.07 19.06
N ALA A 45 5.26 -11.18 18.29
CA ALA A 45 6.63 -11.13 18.77
C ALA A 45 7.22 -9.72 18.85
N GLN A 46 6.46 -8.65 18.54
CA GLN A 46 6.91 -7.27 18.74
C GLN A 46 7.06 -6.97 20.24
N ASP A 47 8.00 -6.08 20.59
CA ASP A 47 8.38 -5.79 21.98
C ASP A 47 7.19 -5.37 22.85
N SER A 48 6.21 -4.65 22.30
CA SER A 48 4.97 -4.28 22.94
C SER A 48 3.87 -4.00 21.92
N LEU A 49 2.67 -4.52 22.21
CA LEU A 49 1.43 -4.20 21.48
C LEU A 49 0.47 -3.32 22.31
N ASP A 50 0.96 -2.63 23.34
CA ASP A 50 0.14 -1.75 24.17
C ASP A 50 -0.49 -0.62 23.36
N GLY A 51 -1.83 -0.59 23.37
CA GLY A 51 -2.62 0.35 22.58
C GLY A 51 -2.61 0.07 21.07
N VAL A 52 -2.23 -1.13 20.65
CA VAL A 52 -2.34 -1.62 19.27
C VAL A 52 -3.52 -2.56 19.16
N GLU A 53 -4.41 -2.34 18.19
CA GLU A 53 -5.37 -3.36 17.76
C GLU A 53 -4.81 -4.11 16.54
N VAL A 54 -4.96 -5.40 16.51
CA VAL A 54 -4.69 -6.24 15.34
C VAL A 54 -6.03 -6.67 14.75
N LEU A 55 -6.31 -6.27 13.54
CA LEU A 55 -7.56 -6.55 12.86
C LEU A 55 -7.28 -7.41 11.63
N ALA A 56 -7.81 -8.63 11.61
CA ALA A 56 -7.77 -9.51 10.46
C ALA A 56 -9.16 -9.62 9.81
N VAL A 57 -9.21 -9.61 8.49
CA VAL A 57 -10.43 -9.91 7.73
C VAL A 57 -10.19 -11.16 6.90
N ASP A 58 -10.90 -12.24 7.23
CA ASP A 58 -10.98 -13.45 6.43
C ASP A 58 -11.98 -13.25 5.28
N ASP A 59 -11.47 -13.18 4.07
CA ASP A 59 -12.24 -12.97 2.84
C ASP A 59 -12.85 -14.29 2.33
N CYS A 60 -13.46 -15.06 3.23
CA CYS A 60 -14.06 -16.39 2.97
C CYS A 60 -13.02 -17.37 2.40
N ALA A 61 -11.86 -17.51 3.09
CA ALA A 61 -10.83 -18.46 2.72
C ALA A 61 -11.33 -19.90 2.75
N THR A 62 -10.84 -20.70 1.81
CA THR A 62 -11.21 -22.10 1.58
C THR A 62 -10.14 -23.11 1.99
N ASP A 63 -8.98 -22.62 2.44
CA ASP A 63 -7.86 -23.39 3.00
C ASP A 63 -7.92 -23.40 4.54
N GLY A 64 -6.83 -23.78 5.21
CA GLY A 64 -6.71 -23.78 6.65
C GLY A 64 -6.56 -22.41 7.32
N SER A 65 -6.54 -21.29 6.57
CA SER A 65 -6.38 -19.94 7.12
C SER A 65 -7.40 -19.61 8.24
N PRO A 66 -8.71 -19.95 8.13
CA PRO A 66 -9.66 -19.67 9.20
C PRO A 66 -9.33 -20.41 10.52
N ALA A 67 -8.80 -21.64 10.44
CA ALA A 67 -8.40 -22.40 11.63
C ALA A 67 -7.17 -21.76 12.30
N VAL A 68 -6.20 -21.27 11.53
CA VAL A 68 -5.05 -20.53 12.05
C VAL A 68 -5.52 -19.27 12.77
N LEU A 69 -6.40 -18.46 12.15
CA LEU A 69 -6.96 -17.26 12.79
C LEU A 69 -7.68 -17.56 14.08
N ALA A 70 -8.50 -18.62 14.13
CA ALA A 70 -9.22 -19.04 15.33
C ALA A 70 -8.27 -19.44 16.47
N ALA A 71 -7.21 -20.20 16.16
CA ALA A 71 -6.19 -20.60 17.12
C ALA A 71 -5.42 -19.39 17.69
N TRP A 72 -5.08 -18.40 16.84
CA TRP A 72 -4.42 -17.18 17.30
C TRP A 72 -5.34 -16.28 18.10
N SER A 73 -6.61 -16.14 17.71
CA SER A 73 -7.61 -15.36 18.47
C SER A 73 -7.84 -15.95 19.86
N ALA A 74 -7.86 -17.29 19.99
CA ALA A 74 -7.97 -17.96 21.28
C ALA A 74 -6.74 -17.76 22.19
N ARG A 75 -5.54 -17.71 21.61
CA ARG A 75 -4.28 -17.46 22.33
C ARG A 75 -4.10 -16.00 22.75
N HIS A 76 -4.69 -15.06 22.00
CA HIS A 76 -4.55 -13.61 22.21
C HIS A 76 -5.92 -12.92 22.29
N PRO A 77 -6.75 -13.26 23.28
CA PRO A 77 -8.08 -12.64 23.44
C PRO A 77 -7.91 -11.16 23.77
N GLY A 78 -8.49 -10.30 22.92
CA GLY A 78 -8.44 -8.85 23.05
C GLY A 78 -7.63 -8.13 21.98
N PRO A 79 -6.32 -8.36 21.81
CA PRO A 79 -5.55 -7.69 20.77
C PRO A 79 -5.95 -8.05 19.34
N LEU A 80 -6.27 -9.34 19.08
CA LEU A 80 -6.66 -9.83 17.75
C LEU A 80 -8.18 -9.87 17.61
N ARG A 81 -8.70 -9.08 16.69
CA ARG A 81 -10.10 -9.12 16.28
C ARG A 81 -10.19 -9.64 14.83
N VAL A 82 -11.01 -10.67 14.63
CA VAL A 82 -11.23 -11.29 13.32
C VAL A 82 -12.64 -10.98 12.84
N ILE A 83 -12.74 -10.52 11.58
CA ILE A 83 -13.99 -10.35 10.84
C ILE A 83 -13.96 -11.36 9.69
N ARG A 84 -15.10 -11.98 9.39
CA ARG A 84 -15.24 -12.90 8.26
C ARG A 84 -16.27 -12.39 7.27
N HIS A 85 -15.92 -12.38 5.99
CA HIS A 85 -16.86 -12.12 4.90
C HIS A 85 -17.70 -13.38 4.63
N GLU A 86 -18.96 -13.19 4.24
CA GLU A 86 -19.85 -14.29 3.86
C GLU A 86 -19.45 -14.95 2.53
N ARG A 87 -18.76 -14.21 1.68
CA ARG A 87 -18.24 -14.64 0.37
C ARG A 87 -16.93 -13.93 0.05
N ASN A 88 -16.12 -14.50 -0.83
CA ASN A 88 -14.94 -13.81 -1.33
C ASN A 88 -15.33 -12.52 -2.07
N ALA A 89 -14.86 -11.39 -1.58
CA ALA A 89 -15.12 -10.06 -2.11
C ALA A 89 -13.86 -9.41 -2.75
N GLY A 90 -12.71 -10.06 -2.59
CA GLY A 90 -11.41 -9.62 -3.12
C GLY A 90 -10.67 -8.63 -2.24
N ILE A 91 -9.36 -8.49 -2.49
CA ILE A 91 -8.41 -7.74 -1.65
C ILE A 91 -8.85 -6.29 -1.37
N SER A 92 -9.42 -5.60 -2.36
CA SER A 92 -9.89 -4.23 -2.21
C SER A 92 -11.05 -4.11 -1.23
N ALA A 93 -12.04 -5.00 -1.33
CA ALA A 93 -13.17 -5.03 -0.40
C ALA A 93 -12.70 -5.38 1.01
N THR A 94 -11.81 -6.36 1.13
CA THR A 94 -11.21 -6.78 2.40
C THR A 94 -10.46 -5.63 3.08
N ARG A 95 -9.63 -4.88 2.34
CA ARG A 95 -8.93 -3.69 2.87
C ARG A 95 -9.91 -2.56 3.23
N ASN A 96 -10.99 -2.38 2.47
CA ASN A 96 -12.03 -1.40 2.82
C ASN A 96 -12.74 -1.76 4.13
N THR A 97 -13.11 -3.04 4.33
CA THR A 97 -13.66 -3.53 5.60
C THR A 97 -12.69 -3.30 6.76
N LEU A 98 -11.38 -3.54 6.54
CA LEU A 98 -10.35 -3.26 7.54
C LEU A 98 -10.29 -1.78 7.92
N VAL A 99 -10.32 -0.87 6.95
CA VAL A 99 -10.36 0.59 7.20
C VAL A 99 -11.60 0.98 8.00
N GLU A 100 -12.77 0.50 7.60
CA GLU A 100 -14.05 0.83 8.24
C GLU A 100 -14.13 0.32 9.68
N ALA A 101 -13.67 -0.91 9.90
CA ALA A 101 -13.70 -1.54 11.21
C ALA A 101 -12.58 -1.09 12.15
N SER A 102 -11.54 -0.42 11.65
CA SER A 102 -10.40 0.06 12.42
C SER A 102 -10.77 1.21 13.36
N ARG A 103 -10.09 1.27 14.53
CA ARG A 103 -10.31 2.30 15.55
C ARG A 103 -9.06 3.12 15.88
N GLY A 104 -7.90 2.67 15.44
CA GLY A 104 -6.61 3.30 15.73
C GLY A 104 -6.46 4.69 15.13
N HIS A 105 -5.58 5.50 15.73
CA HIS A 105 -5.20 6.80 15.17
C HIS A 105 -4.37 6.67 13.89
N TYR A 106 -3.53 5.63 13.82
CA TYR A 106 -2.77 5.26 12.63
C TYR A 106 -3.23 3.90 12.11
N LEU A 107 -3.18 3.73 10.78
CA LEU A 107 -3.49 2.49 10.08
C LEU A 107 -2.22 1.97 9.41
N TRP A 108 -1.91 0.69 9.61
CA TRP A 108 -0.79 -0.01 8.99
C TRP A 108 -1.27 -1.33 8.39
N PHE A 109 -1.25 -1.46 7.09
CA PHE A 109 -1.53 -2.72 6.41
C PHE A 109 -0.35 -3.67 6.51
N LEU A 110 -0.64 -4.96 6.62
CA LEU A 110 0.33 -6.04 6.54
C LEU A 110 -0.30 -7.17 5.73
N ASP A 111 0.29 -7.51 4.59
CA ASP A 111 -0.20 -8.64 3.81
C ASP A 111 0.09 -9.95 4.57
N ALA A 112 -0.88 -10.88 4.58
CA ALA A 112 -0.85 -12.06 5.44
C ALA A 112 0.20 -13.12 5.04
N ASP A 113 0.88 -12.93 3.92
CA ASP A 113 2.05 -13.72 3.48
C ASP A 113 3.40 -13.04 3.78
N ASP A 114 3.38 -11.83 4.35
CA ASP A 114 4.56 -11.05 4.75
C ASP A 114 4.80 -11.12 6.27
N VAL A 115 5.88 -10.50 6.75
CA VAL A 115 6.19 -10.43 8.18
C VAL A 115 6.61 -9.02 8.59
N LEU A 116 6.30 -8.63 9.83
CA LEU A 116 6.91 -7.48 10.48
C LEU A 116 8.33 -7.83 10.96
N MET A 117 9.26 -6.94 10.73
CA MET A 117 10.60 -7.09 11.28
C MET A 117 10.62 -6.74 12.78
N PRO A 118 11.52 -7.35 13.56
CA PRO A 118 11.65 -7.06 14.99
C PRO A 118 11.85 -5.56 15.25
N GLY A 119 11.17 -5.02 16.27
CA GLY A 119 11.26 -3.61 16.66
C GLY A 119 10.49 -2.62 15.79
N ALA A 120 9.83 -3.07 14.72
CA ALA A 120 9.13 -2.18 13.78
C ALA A 120 8.00 -1.38 14.44
N VAL A 121 7.21 -2.01 15.33
CA VAL A 121 6.12 -1.33 16.06
C VAL A 121 6.68 -0.34 17.09
N ALA A 122 7.76 -0.70 17.79
CA ALA A 122 8.40 0.19 18.77
C ALA A 122 9.01 1.43 18.08
N SER A 123 9.73 1.24 16.97
CA SER A 123 10.28 2.33 16.17
C SER A 123 9.17 3.25 15.64
N LEU A 124 8.09 2.70 15.07
CA LEU A 124 6.94 3.49 14.64
C LEU A 124 6.33 4.29 15.80
N LYS A 125 6.12 3.64 16.96
CA LYS A 125 5.53 4.29 18.14
C LYS A 125 6.35 5.52 18.56
N GLN A 126 7.66 5.38 18.63
CA GLN A 126 8.59 6.48 18.93
C GLN A 126 8.42 7.64 17.95
N GLN A 127 8.38 7.37 16.65
CA GLN A 127 8.26 8.39 15.61
C GLN A 127 6.91 9.12 15.69
N VAL A 128 5.80 8.38 15.80
CA VAL A 128 4.48 9.01 15.80
C VAL A 128 4.14 9.74 17.09
N GLN A 129 4.69 9.31 18.24
CA GLN A 129 4.52 10.02 19.51
C GLN A 129 5.31 11.33 19.54
N ALA A 130 6.54 11.33 19.01
CA ALA A 130 7.40 12.52 19.02
C ALA A 130 7.01 13.53 17.93
N LEU A 131 6.68 13.09 16.72
CA LEU A 131 6.65 13.92 15.53
C LEU A 131 5.26 14.07 14.91
N GLN A 132 4.33 13.16 15.22
CA GLN A 132 2.93 13.16 14.76
C GLN A 132 2.71 13.39 13.25
N PRO A 133 3.48 12.75 12.34
CA PRO A 133 3.29 12.93 10.90
C PRO A 133 1.93 12.36 10.44
N ASP A 134 1.39 12.88 9.35
CA ASP A 134 0.18 12.33 8.74
C ASP A 134 0.46 11.01 8.01
N LEU A 135 1.67 10.86 7.43
CA LEU A 135 2.10 9.69 6.68
C LEU A 135 3.54 9.32 7.06
N VAL A 136 3.74 8.05 7.44
CA VAL A 136 5.07 7.46 7.65
C VAL A 136 5.34 6.46 6.54
N LEU A 137 6.55 6.52 5.99
CA LEU A 137 7.04 5.60 4.97
C LEU A 137 8.19 4.77 5.56
N CYS A 138 8.21 3.47 5.32
CA CYS A 138 9.30 2.59 5.75
C CYS A 138 9.87 1.80 4.57
N ASP A 139 11.05 1.24 4.76
CA ASP A 139 11.72 0.38 3.80
C ASP A 139 11.35 -1.10 4.03
N PHE A 140 11.79 -1.95 3.12
CA PHE A 140 11.48 -3.38 3.18
C PHE A 140 12.65 -4.24 2.71
N ALA A 141 12.59 -5.54 3.01
CA ALA A 141 13.49 -6.55 2.49
C ALA A 141 12.71 -7.63 1.73
N TYR A 142 13.30 -8.19 0.68
CA TYR A 142 12.73 -9.39 0.09
C TYR A 142 13.05 -10.63 0.92
N LEU A 143 12.03 -11.36 1.34
CA LEU A 143 12.18 -12.69 1.95
C LEU A 143 12.11 -13.76 0.88
N ARG A 144 13.16 -14.58 0.80
CA ARG A 144 13.27 -15.69 -0.15
C ARG A 144 13.61 -16.97 0.59
N GLU A 145 13.01 -18.08 0.21
CA GLU A 145 13.36 -19.41 0.73
C GLU A 145 14.84 -19.74 0.49
N ARG A 146 15.37 -19.33 -0.67
CA ARG A 146 16.79 -19.49 -1.04
C ARG A 146 17.36 -18.18 -1.53
N GLU A 147 18.19 -17.56 -0.72
CA GLU A 147 18.93 -16.37 -1.12
C GLU A 147 20.14 -16.76 -1.99
N LYS A 148 20.26 -16.14 -3.16
CA LYS A 148 21.42 -16.28 -4.06
C LYS A 148 22.28 -15.04 -3.98
N LEU A 149 23.59 -15.16 -4.27
CA LEU A 149 24.54 -14.03 -4.26
C LEU A 149 24.04 -12.83 -5.09
N LYS A 150 23.41 -13.07 -6.24
CA LYS A 150 22.81 -12.01 -7.08
C LYS A 150 21.74 -11.18 -6.34
N HIS A 151 21.01 -11.76 -5.39
CA HIS A 151 19.99 -11.08 -4.61
C HIS A 151 20.64 -10.11 -3.61
N ARG A 152 21.72 -10.54 -2.97
CA ARG A 152 22.53 -9.70 -2.08
C ARG A 152 23.17 -8.53 -2.83
N LEU A 153 23.75 -8.78 -4.01
CA LEU A 153 24.36 -7.76 -4.86
C LEU A 153 23.32 -6.74 -5.38
N ARG A 154 22.05 -7.11 -5.46
CA ARG A 154 20.93 -6.21 -5.81
C ARG A 154 20.38 -5.42 -4.62
N GLY A 155 20.93 -5.59 -3.43
CA GLY A 155 20.46 -4.91 -2.22
C GLY A 155 19.08 -5.37 -1.75
N GLU A 156 18.65 -6.61 -2.09
CA GLU A 156 17.32 -7.13 -1.75
C GLU A 156 17.06 -7.29 -0.24
N ARG A 157 18.11 -7.18 0.59
CA ARG A 157 18.01 -7.16 2.06
C ARG A 157 17.57 -5.81 2.62
N HIS A 158 17.72 -4.72 1.85
CA HIS A 158 17.25 -3.41 2.21
C HIS A 158 16.86 -2.66 0.94
N VAL A 159 15.58 -2.63 0.65
CA VAL A 159 15.02 -1.93 -0.50
C VAL A 159 14.38 -0.63 -0.03
N ARG A 160 14.89 0.49 -0.51
CA ARG A 160 14.30 1.79 -0.24
C ARG A 160 12.96 1.90 -0.96
N SER A 161 11.90 2.10 -0.20
CA SER A 161 10.55 2.27 -0.73
C SER A 161 10.27 3.70 -1.20
N PHE A 162 11.16 4.62 -0.87
CA PHE A 162 11.05 6.06 -1.11
C PHE A 162 12.41 6.65 -1.50
N ASP A 163 12.42 7.57 -2.47
CA ASP A 163 13.62 8.26 -2.93
C ASP A 163 13.56 9.75 -2.53
N GLY A 164 14.13 10.07 -1.37
CA GLY A 164 14.10 11.43 -0.83
C GLY A 164 14.72 11.54 0.55
N PRO A 165 14.54 12.70 1.23
CA PRO A 165 15.00 12.93 2.59
C PRO A 165 14.35 11.94 3.58
N SER A 166 15.08 11.60 4.65
CA SER A 166 14.65 10.67 5.68
C SER A 166 14.90 11.23 7.08
N SER A 167 14.31 10.57 8.10
CA SER A 167 14.51 10.87 9.52
C SER A 167 14.13 12.28 9.97
N GLN A 168 13.28 12.96 9.20
CA GLN A 168 12.73 14.29 9.52
C GLN A 168 11.31 14.42 8.96
N VAL A 169 10.47 15.16 9.67
CA VAL A 169 9.12 15.49 9.19
C VAL A 169 9.20 16.62 8.19
N LEU A 170 8.54 16.42 7.06
CA LEU A 170 8.48 17.39 5.97
C LEU A 170 7.03 17.64 5.55
N ASN A 171 6.78 18.85 5.03
CA ASN A 171 5.48 19.29 4.53
C ASN A 171 5.50 19.51 3.00
N ASP A 172 6.63 19.23 2.35
CA ASP A 172 6.80 19.39 0.90
C ASP A 172 6.14 18.23 0.15
N ARG A 173 4.95 18.47 -0.38
CA ARG A 173 4.16 17.52 -1.17
C ARG A 173 4.85 17.16 -2.49
N GLY A 174 5.58 18.10 -3.09
CA GLY A 174 6.32 17.86 -4.32
C GLY A 174 7.43 16.83 -4.14
N LEU A 175 8.20 16.95 -3.06
CA LEU A 175 9.21 15.95 -2.69
C LEU A 175 8.57 14.59 -2.36
N LEU A 176 7.45 14.57 -1.63
CA LEU A 176 6.73 13.32 -1.32
C LEU A 176 6.31 12.59 -2.59
N MET A 177 5.60 13.26 -3.48
CA MET A 177 5.13 12.66 -4.73
C MET A 177 6.27 12.24 -5.65
N GLN A 178 7.33 13.02 -5.72
CA GLN A 178 8.52 12.68 -6.48
C GLN A 178 9.19 11.42 -5.93
N GLY A 179 9.42 11.37 -4.63
CA GLY A 179 10.05 10.24 -3.95
C GLY A 179 9.24 8.95 -4.00
N LEU A 180 7.91 9.02 -4.13
CA LEU A 180 7.03 7.87 -4.31
C LEU A 180 6.98 7.38 -5.75
N LEU A 181 6.78 8.29 -6.71
CA LEU A 181 6.46 7.93 -8.09
C LEU A 181 7.69 7.60 -8.94
N LEU A 182 8.87 8.17 -8.63
CA LEU A 182 10.08 7.86 -9.39
C LEU A 182 10.57 6.41 -9.18
N PRO A 183 10.70 5.87 -7.96
CA PRO A 183 10.97 4.45 -7.76
C PRO A 183 9.74 3.59 -8.09
N GLY A 184 8.52 4.09 -7.81
CA GLY A 184 7.27 3.44 -8.15
C GLY A 184 6.91 2.25 -7.26
N TYR A 185 7.43 2.21 -6.03
CA TYR A 185 7.01 1.25 -4.99
C TYR A 185 5.79 1.82 -4.27
N LEU A 186 4.59 1.44 -4.71
CA LEU A 186 3.33 1.96 -4.17
C LEU A 186 2.60 0.95 -3.26
N HIS A 187 3.34 0.08 -2.58
CA HIS A 187 2.76 -0.89 -1.66
C HIS A 187 2.11 -0.20 -0.45
N CYS A 188 0.86 -0.54 -0.11
CA CYS A 188 0.16 0.06 1.02
C CYS A 188 0.81 -0.34 2.37
N TRP A 189 1.40 -1.54 2.47
CA TRP A 189 2.04 -2.01 3.68
C TRP A 189 3.33 -1.25 4.08
N SER A 190 3.94 -0.51 3.18
CA SER A 190 5.06 0.39 3.52
C SER A 190 4.62 1.84 3.76
N ARG A 191 3.33 2.08 3.98
CA ARG A 191 2.70 3.39 4.18
C ARG A 191 1.79 3.35 5.40
N ILE A 192 2.28 3.87 6.52
CA ILE A 192 1.52 3.98 7.75
C ILE A 192 0.90 5.38 7.77
N SER A 193 -0.40 5.48 7.89
CA SER A 193 -1.13 6.72 7.70
C SER A 193 -2.06 7.05 8.85
N ARG A 194 -2.26 8.33 9.14
CA ARG A 194 -3.35 8.76 10.01
C ARG A 194 -4.68 8.28 9.46
N ARG A 195 -5.54 7.78 10.34
CA ARG A 195 -6.88 7.33 9.98
C ARG A 195 -7.70 8.42 9.30
N SER A 196 -7.52 9.69 9.71
CA SER A 196 -8.22 10.84 9.12
C SER A 196 -7.95 11.04 7.63
N LEU A 197 -6.85 10.52 7.07
CA LEU A 197 -6.60 10.58 5.64
C LEU A 197 -7.54 9.67 4.82
N TRP A 198 -8.22 8.72 5.46
CA TRP A 198 -9.19 7.80 4.87
C TRP A 198 -10.63 8.31 4.95
N ASP A 199 -10.85 9.36 5.72
CA ASP A 199 -12.12 10.06 5.73
C ASP A 199 -12.42 10.65 4.34
N GLU A 200 -13.63 11.14 4.10
CA GLU A 200 -14.03 11.66 2.79
C GLU A 200 -13.96 10.63 1.64
N GLY A 201 -14.18 9.35 1.96
CA GLY A 201 -14.43 8.33 0.95
C GLY A 201 -13.21 7.79 0.21
N LEU A 202 -11.97 7.96 0.71
CA LEU A 202 -10.82 7.24 0.13
C LEU A 202 -10.98 5.75 0.36
N ARG A 203 -11.13 4.98 -0.71
CA ARG A 203 -11.33 3.52 -0.68
C ARG A 203 -10.54 2.84 -1.79
N PHE A 204 -10.20 1.58 -1.57
CA PHE A 204 -9.63 0.70 -2.59
C PHE A 204 -10.71 0.35 -3.62
N PRO A 205 -10.43 0.45 -4.94
CA PRO A 205 -11.40 0.12 -5.98
C PRO A 205 -11.68 -1.38 -6.02
N VAL A 206 -12.92 -1.77 -5.77
CA VAL A 206 -13.32 -3.18 -5.72
C VAL A 206 -13.25 -3.84 -7.09
N GLY A 207 -12.81 -5.12 -7.13
CA GLY A 207 -12.76 -5.94 -8.34
C GLY A 207 -11.59 -5.63 -9.28
N ARG A 208 -10.58 -4.90 -8.83
CA ARG A 208 -9.41 -4.50 -9.65
C ARG A 208 -8.11 -4.93 -9.02
N TYR A 209 -7.15 -5.29 -9.87
CA TYR A 209 -5.73 -5.38 -9.49
C TYR A 209 -5.12 -3.96 -9.46
N TYR A 210 -3.95 -3.82 -8.82
CA TYR A 210 -3.23 -2.54 -8.66
C TYR A 210 -4.04 -1.52 -7.86
N GLU A 211 -4.78 -1.99 -6.88
CA GLU A 211 -5.55 -1.17 -5.94
C GLU A 211 -4.66 -0.19 -5.15
N ASP A 212 -3.44 -0.62 -4.79
CA ASP A 212 -2.43 0.24 -4.15
C ASP A 212 -2.03 1.41 -5.03
N MET A 213 -1.88 1.17 -6.33
CA MET A 213 -1.57 2.20 -7.32
C MET A 213 -2.67 3.27 -7.36
N ALA A 214 -3.92 2.88 -7.18
CA ALA A 214 -5.03 3.82 -7.15
C ALA A 214 -5.08 4.64 -5.84
N VAL A 215 -4.72 4.05 -4.71
CA VAL A 215 -4.92 4.63 -3.37
C VAL A 215 -3.70 5.37 -2.84
N VAL A 216 -2.50 4.80 -2.96
CA VAL A 216 -1.30 5.35 -2.29
C VAL A 216 -0.94 6.77 -2.75
N PRO A 217 -0.99 7.13 -4.05
CA PRO A 217 -0.76 8.51 -4.46
C PRO A 217 -1.86 9.48 -3.98
N ALA A 218 -3.13 9.04 -3.95
CA ALA A 218 -4.23 9.84 -3.43
C ALA A 218 -4.07 10.09 -1.91
N LEU A 219 -3.66 9.06 -1.15
CA LEU A 219 -3.34 9.16 0.26
C LEU A 219 -2.19 10.17 0.50
N ALA A 220 -1.12 10.09 -0.30
CA ALA A 220 0.02 11.00 -0.22
C ALA A 220 -0.38 12.45 -0.53
N LEU A 221 -1.28 12.68 -1.49
CA LEU A 221 -1.78 14.03 -1.81
C LEU A 221 -2.63 14.65 -0.69
N ARG A 222 -3.25 13.83 0.17
CA ARG A 222 -4.01 14.27 1.36
C ARG A 222 -3.11 14.60 2.56
N ALA A 223 -1.93 13.98 2.64
CA ALA A 223 -1.00 14.19 3.73
C ALA A 223 -0.44 15.63 3.73
N ARG A 224 -0.50 16.30 4.88
CA ARG A 224 0.10 17.63 5.11
C ARG A 224 1.54 17.52 5.59
N SER A 225 1.84 16.43 6.31
CA SER A 225 3.17 16.13 6.83
C SER A 225 3.52 14.66 6.59
N TRP A 226 4.80 14.38 6.35
CA TRP A 226 5.26 13.03 6.11
C TRP A 226 6.67 12.81 6.67
N LEU A 227 6.98 11.55 6.96
CA LEU A 227 8.26 11.10 7.47
C LEU A 227 8.67 9.83 6.72
N HIS A 228 9.88 9.78 6.17
CA HIS A 228 10.50 8.53 5.73
C HIS A 228 11.46 8.03 6.81
N VAL A 229 11.22 6.83 7.31
CA VAL A 229 12.11 6.11 8.21
C VAL A 229 12.86 5.08 7.38
N PRO A 230 14.19 5.22 7.20
CA PRO A 230 15.00 4.37 6.34
C PRO A 230 15.35 3.05 7.05
N GLU A 231 14.36 2.40 7.64
CA GLU A 231 14.46 1.13 8.34
C GLU A 231 13.62 0.07 7.63
N VAL A 232 14.10 -1.15 7.63
CA VAL A 232 13.37 -2.31 7.10
C VAL A 232 12.36 -2.75 8.15
N TRP A 233 11.09 -2.43 7.95
CA TRP A 233 10.02 -2.85 8.85
C TRP A 233 9.21 -4.02 8.30
N ILE A 234 9.29 -4.28 6.99
CA ILE A 234 8.54 -5.34 6.32
C ILE A 234 9.49 -6.33 5.64
N GLY A 235 9.30 -7.61 5.93
CA GLY A 235 9.85 -8.70 5.16
C GLY A 235 8.86 -9.15 4.09
N TYR A 236 9.06 -8.69 2.85
CA TYR A 236 8.19 -8.97 1.70
C TYR A 236 8.52 -10.33 1.09
N ARG A 237 7.59 -11.28 1.19
CA ARG A 237 7.80 -12.66 0.74
C ARG A 237 7.64 -12.81 -0.76
N GLN A 238 8.64 -13.43 -1.37
CA GLN A 238 8.61 -13.81 -2.77
C GLN A 238 8.19 -15.28 -2.90
N ARG A 239 6.94 -15.53 -3.29
CA ARG A 239 6.39 -16.88 -3.45
C ARG A 239 6.00 -17.20 -4.88
N PRO A 240 6.08 -18.49 -5.31
CA PRO A 240 5.45 -18.96 -6.54
C PRO A 240 3.92 -18.74 -6.47
N GLY A 241 3.30 -18.40 -7.58
CA GLY A 241 1.84 -18.22 -7.63
C GLY A 241 1.32 -16.88 -7.08
N SER A 242 2.20 -15.93 -6.72
CA SER A 242 1.75 -14.57 -6.40
C SER A 242 0.97 -13.95 -7.56
N ILE A 243 0.03 -13.07 -7.24
CA ILE A 243 -0.79 -12.37 -8.24
C ILE A 243 0.08 -11.76 -9.36
N LEU A 244 1.24 -11.24 -9.04
CA LEU A 244 2.17 -10.64 -10.01
C LEU A 244 2.89 -11.67 -10.89
N ALA A 245 2.99 -12.93 -10.47
CA ALA A 245 3.72 -13.98 -11.21
C ALA A 245 2.93 -14.58 -12.38
N THR A 246 1.60 -14.43 -12.42
CA THR A 246 0.75 -14.96 -13.51
C THR A 246 0.76 -14.01 -14.70
N GLY A 247 0.91 -14.54 -15.93
CA GLY A 247 0.94 -13.77 -17.19
C GLY A 247 -0.43 -13.30 -17.69
N ASP A 248 -1.38 -12.96 -16.81
CA ASP A 248 -2.74 -12.55 -17.18
C ASP A 248 -2.77 -11.12 -17.75
N THR A 249 -3.24 -10.98 -18.99
CA THR A 249 -3.38 -9.69 -19.69
C THR A 249 -4.32 -8.73 -18.97
N ARG A 250 -5.36 -9.24 -18.28
CA ARG A 250 -6.29 -8.41 -17.49
C ARG A 250 -5.61 -7.56 -16.44
N LYS A 251 -4.46 -8.00 -15.90
CA LYS A 251 -3.68 -7.19 -14.95
C LYS A 251 -3.19 -5.88 -15.55
N TYR A 252 -2.75 -5.92 -16.80
CA TYR A 252 -2.25 -4.72 -17.47
C TYR A 252 -3.40 -3.78 -17.87
N GLU A 253 -4.59 -4.33 -18.16
CA GLU A 253 -5.80 -3.52 -18.31
C GLU A 253 -6.15 -2.81 -17.00
N HIS A 254 -6.19 -3.55 -15.89
CA HIS A 254 -6.46 -2.98 -14.57
C HIS A 254 -5.39 -1.95 -14.17
N MET A 255 -4.11 -2.19 -14.51
CA MET A 255 -3.05 -1.21 -14.30
C MET A 255 -3.30 0.08 -15.09
N MET A 256 -3.72 -0.03 -16.34
CA MET A 256 -4.05 1.14 -17.17
C MET A 256 -5.32 1.85 -16.66
N GLN A 257 -6.33 1.10 -16.19
CA GLN A 257 -7.53 1.69 -15.56
C GLN A 257 -7.18 2.42 -14.25
N ALA A 258 -6.29 1.83 -13.41
CA ALA A 258 -5.80 2.49 -12.21
C ALA A 258 -5.06 3.78 -12.56
N LEU A 259 -4.25 3.76 -13.62
CA LEU A 259 -3.55 4.94 -14.13
C LEU A 259 -4.52 6.03 -14.60
N ALA A 260 -5.61 5.66 -15.29
CA ALA A 260 -6.65 6.61 -15.72
C ALA A 260 -7.30 7.31 -14.52
N GLY A 261 -7.65 6.58 -13.46
CA GLY A 261 -8.17 7.14 -12.21
C GLY A 261 -7.20 8.09 -11.53
N LEU A 262 -5.92 7.73 -11.49
CA LEU A 262 -4.86 8.59 -10.93
C LEU A 262 -4.70 9.91 -11.67
N GLY A 263 -4.90 9.94 -12.99
CA GLY A 263 -4.82 11.16 -13.80
C GLY A 263 -5.71 12.29 -13.26
N GLN A 264 -6.88 11.94 -12.72
CA GLN A 264 -7.80 12.88 -12.10
C GLN A 264 -7.27 13.40 -10.74
N HIS A 265 -6.70 12.53 -9.91
CA HIS A 265 -6.22 12.88 -8.58
C HIS A 265 -5.00 13.83 -8.58
N TRP A 266 -4.07 13.63 -9.51
CA TRP A 266 -2.86 14.47 -9.55
C TRP A 266 -2.90 15.66 -10.50
N ALA A 267 -4.00 15.83 -11.27
CA ALA A 267 -4.11 16.90 -12.27
C ALA A 267 -3.91 18.30 -11.67
N GLU A 268 -4.60 18.61 -10.57
CA GLU A 268 -4.49 19.89 -9.89
C GLU A 268 -3.10 20.07 -9.26
N ALA A 269 -2.63 19.09 -8.50
CA ALA A 269 -1.32 19.12 -7.86
C ALA A 269 -0.18 19.27 -8.88
N SER A 270 -0.33 18.66 -10.06
CA SER A 270 0.64 18.76 -11.15
C SER A 270 0.68 20.16 -11.82
N ARG A 271 -0.44 20.88 -11.81
CA ARG A 271 -0.45 22.29 -12.27
C ARG A 271 0.24 23.20 -11.27
N ALA A 272 0.12 22.89 -9.98
CA ALA A 272 0.72 23.67 -8.90
C ALA A 272 2.24 23.42 -8.73
N ASP A 273 2.71 22.19 -9.01
CA ASP A 273 4.11 21.81 -8.79
C ASP A 273 4.68 20.99 -9.97
N PRO A 274 5.66 21.52 -10.71
CA PRO A 274 6.28 20.84 -11.85
C PRO A 274 7.04 19.55 -11.45
N ARG A 275 7.42 19.37 -10.17
CA ARG A 275 8.04 18.14 -9.67
C ARG A 275 7.02 17.03 -9.66
N ILE A 276 5.78 17.31 -9.21
CA ILE A 276 4.66 16.35 -9.26
C ILE A 276 4.33 16.03 -10.72
N ALA A 277 4.21 17.04 -11.57
CA ALA A 277 3.93 16.84 -12.99
C ALA A 277 4.94 15.92 -13.66
N PHE A 278 6.22 16.11 -13.42
CA PHE A 278 7.26 15.25 -13.98
C PHE A 278 7.21 13.83 -13.42
N ALA A 279 7.09 13.66 -12.09
CA ALA A 279 7.07 12.37 -11.45
C ALA A 279 5.83 11.55 -11.87
N ALA A 280 4.66 12.17 -11.93
CA ALA A 280 3.41 11.57 -12.41
C ALA A 280 3.50 11.16 -13.88
N ALA A 281 4.00 12.03 -14.76
CA ALA A 281 4.21 11.71 -16.17
C ALA A 281 5.24 10.57 -16.37
N HIS A 282 6.30 10.55 -15.56
CA HIS A 282 7.28 9.45 -15.57
C HIS A 282 6.65 8.12 -15.14
N PHE A 283 5.87 8.13 -14.05
CA PHE A 283 5.16 6.95 -13.56
C PHE A 283 4.16 6.45 -14.61
N ALA A 284 3.37 7.34 -15.21
CA ALA A 284 2.44 7.02 -16.29
C ALA A 284 3.16 6.38 -17.49
N ALA A 285 4.31 6.92 -17.90
CA ALA A 285 5.09 6.37 -18.99
C ALA A 285 5.65 4.98 -18.67
N ARG A 286 6.11 4.72 -17.44
CA ARG A 286 6.57 3.39 -17.01
C ARG A 286 5.45 2.35 -17.06
N SER A 287 4.27 2.69 -16.54
CA SER A 287 3.08 1.82 -16.55
C SER A 287 2.65 1.51 -17.98
N PHE A 288 2.53 2.55 -18.82
CA PHE A 288 2.22 2.42 -20.24
C PHE A 288 3.22 1.51 -20.97
N ILE A 289 4.52 1.75 -20.84
CA ILE A 289 5.56 0.92 -21.47
C ILE A 289 5.49 -0.53 -20.97
N GLY A 290 5.21 -0.75 -19.67
CA GLY A 290 5.03 -2.07 -19.09
C GLY A 290 3.86 -2.83 -19.73
N ALA A 291 2.71 -2.17 -19.86
CA ALA A 291 1.52 -2.71 -20.48
C ALA A 291 1.76 -3.04 -21.98
N CYS A 292 2.31 -2.08 -22.73
CA CYS A 292 2.61 -2.30 -24.17
C CYS A 292 3.58 -3.46 -24.41
N ARG A 293 4.62 -3.60 -23.58
CA ARG A 293 5.55 -4.73 -23.67
C ARG A 293 4.84 -6.06 -23.45
N HIS A 294 3.95 -6.13 -22.49
CA HIS A 294 3.26 -7.38 -22.18
C HIS A 294 2.34 -7.79 -23.32
N VAL A 295 1.41 -6.92 -23.74
CA VAL A 295 0.45 -7.25 -24.81
C VAL A 295 1.16 -7.56 -26.12
N SER A 296 2.27 -6.89 -26.43
CA SER A 296 3.08 -7.23 -27.61
C SER A 296 3.77 -8.60 -27.49
N LYS A 297 4.17 -9.00 -26.28
CA LYS A 297 4.80 -10.31 -26.03
C LYS A 297 3.80 -11.46 -26.19
N VAL A 298 2.53 -11.25 -25.81
CA VAL A 298 1.46 -12.26 -25.92
C VAL A 298 0.70 -12.17 -27.24
N GLY A 299 1.06 -11.26 -28.15
CA GLY A 299 0.44 -11.12 -29.47
C GLY A 299 -0.83 -10.25 -29.50
N ASP A 300 -1.27 -9.68 -28.38
CA ASP A 300 -2.52 -8.90 -28.23
C ASP A 300 -2.27 -7.40 -28.50
N ARG A 301 -1.81 -7.07 -29.72
CA ARG A 301 -1.41 -5.71 -30.09
C ARG A 301 -2.57 -4.75 -30.34
N ASP A 302 -3.78 -5.26 -30.53
CA ASP A 302 -4.98 -4.44 -30.77
C ASP A 302 -5.33 -3.52 -29.59
N ARG A 303 -4.76 -3.80 -28.40
CA ARG A 303 -4.90 -2.96 -27.20
C ARG A 303 -3.98 -1.75 -27.17
N LEU A 304 -2.95 -1.70 -28.01
CA LEU A 304 -1.94 -0.64 -27.99
C LEU A 304 -2.53 0.78 -28.16
N PRO A 305 -3.49 1.02 -29.10
CA PRO A 305 -4.09 2.34 -29.25
C PRO A 305 -4.82 2.81 -27.97
N GLY A 306 -5.63 1.95 -27.34
CA GLY A 306 -6.32 2.27 -26.10
C GLY A 306 -5.37 2.57 -24.93
N PHE A 307 -4.24 1.87 -24.83
CA PHE A 307 -3.21 2.18 -23.82
C PHE A 307 -2.55 3.53 -24.07
N LEU A 308 -2.38 3.94 -25.32
CA LEU A 308 -1.88 5.27 -25.67
C LEU A 308 -2.86 6.37 -25.27
N GLU A 309 -4.16 6.16 -25.47
CA GLU A 309 -5.21 7.09 -25.05
C GLU A 309 -5.18 7.28 -23.53
N VAL A 310 -5.17 6.19 -22.77
CA VAL A 310 -5.07 6.24 -21.29
C VAL A 310 -3.80 6.96 -20.84
N PHE A 311 -2.64 6.64 -21.41
CA PHE A 311 -1.40 7.34 -21.07
C PHE A 311 -1.49 8.83 -21.35
N THR A 312 -2.05 9.21 -22.51
CA THR A 312 -2.18 10.62 -22.93
C THR A 312 -3.12 11.40 -21.99
N ALA A 313 -4.21 10.79 -21.56
CA ALA A 313 -5.16 11.38 -20.65
C ALA A 313 -4.63 11.48 -19.20
N ALA A 314 -3.91 10.46 -18.72
CA ALA A 314 -3.40 10.39 -17.36
C ALA A 314 -2.10 11.18 -17.15
N SER A 315 -1.30 11.38 -18.19
CA SER A 315 -0.01 12.06 -18.08
C SER A 315 -0.16 13.58 -17.98
N PRO A 316 0.28 14.23 -16.90
CA PRO A 316 0.23 15.69 -16.78
C PRO A 316 1.12 16.42 -17.78
N LEU A 317 2.12 15.73 -18.32
CA LEU A 317 2.98 16.23 -19.39
C LEU A 317 2.64 15.53 -20.71
N GLY A 318 2.44 16.27 -21.76
CA GLY A 318 2.34 15.70 -23.10
C GLY A 318 3.63 14.93 -23.47
N ALA A 319 3.51 13.90 -24.33
CA ALA A 319 4.61 13.02 -24.69
C ALA A 319 5.88 13.75 -25.13
N SER A 320 5.76 14.81 -25.94
CA SER A 320 6.89 15.62 -26.40
C SER A 320 7.59 16.37 -25.26
N ALA A 321 6.84 16.91 -24.31
CA ALA A 321 7.38 17.60 -23.14
C ALA A 321 8.12 16.62 -22.22
N LEU A 322 7.56 15.42 -22.00
CA LEU A 322 8.20 14.37 -21.22
C LEU A 322 9.49 13.85 -21.87
N LEU A 323 9.50 13.67 -23.20
CA LEU A 323 10.70 13.29 -23.94
C LEU A 323 11.80 14.34 -23.77
N ARG A 324 11.49 15.64 -23.92
CA ARG A 324 12.45 16.72 -23.66
C ARG A 324 12.94 16.73 -22.21
N ALA A 325 12.06 16.46 -21.24
CA ALA A 325 12.42 16.39 -19.83
C ALA A 325 13.37 15.22 -19.53
N TYR A 326 13.21 14.06 -20.18
CA TYR A 326 14.12 12.93 -20.09
C TYR A 326 15.51 13.26 -20.66
N VAL A 327 15.55 13.86 -21.87
CA VAL A 327 16.80 14.26 -22.51
C VAL A 327 17.58 15.23 -21.63
N ARG A 328 16.92 16.29 -21.11
CA ARG A 328 17.56 17.28 -20.20
C ARG A 328 18.12 16.67 -18.92
N ARG A 329 17.58 15.53 -18.46
CA ARG A 329 18.05 14.79 -17.28
C ARG A 329 19.09 13.70 -17.60
N GLY A 330 19.51 13.58 -18.86
CA GLY A 330 20.41 12.51 -19.31
C GLY A 330 19.75 11.11 -19.35
N TRP A 331 18.42 11.03 -19.30
CA TRP A 331 17.68 9.76 -19.29
C TRP A 331 17.39 9.26 -20.72
N TRP A 332 18.42 9.21 -21.56
CA TRP A 332 18.33 8.89 -22.98
C TRP A 332 17.62 7.57 -23.28
N TRP A 333 17.95 6.51 -22.54
CA TRP A 333 17.31 5.21 -22.70
C TRP A 333 15.81 5.23 -22.39
N ARG A 334 15.38 6.03 -21.43
CA ARG A 334 13.97 6.22 -21.12
C ARG A 334 13.26 6.98 -22.23
N ALA A 335 13.90 7.98 -22.79
CA ALA A 335 13.39 8.74 -23.94
C ALA A 335 13.23 7.85 -25.17
N LEU A 336 14.28 7.07 -25.53
CA LEU A 336 14.23 6.15 -26.66
C LEU A 336 13.13 5.09 -26.49
N ARG A 337 13.01 4.52 -25.32
CA ARG A 337 12.00 3.50 -25.01
C ARG A 337 10.58 4.06 -25.10
N LEU A 338 10.34 5.25 -24.56
CA LEU A 338 9.04 5.91 -24.69
C LEU A 338 8.74 6.24 -26.15
N ARG A 339 9.67 6.83 -26.91
CA ARG A 339 9.53 7.11 -28.34
C ARG A 339 9.19 5.86 -29.15
N HIS A 340 9.86 4.75 -28.88
CA HIS A 340 9.60 3.46 -29.53
C HIS A 340 8.13 3.04 -29.36
N TRP A 341 7.63 3.00 -28.10
CA TRP A 341 6.26 2.54 -27.83
C TRP A 341 5.19 3.49 -28.35
N LEU A 342 5.43 4.80 -28.31
CA LEU A 342 4.56 5.79 -28.97
C LEU A 342 4.45 5.53 -30.48
N GLY A 343 5.55 5.13 -31.15
CA GLY A 343 5.56 4.75 -32.55
C GLY A 343 4.75 3.48 -32.81
N GLN A 344 4.98 2.40 -32.02
CA GLN A 344 4.25 1.14 -32.15
C GLN A 344 2.73 1.31 -31.99
N CYS A 345 2.29 2.08 -31.00
CA CYS A 345 0.87 2.33 -30.78
C CYS A 345 0.21 3.09 -31.94
N ARG A 346 0.90 4.06 -32.52
CA ARG A 346 0.39 4.83 -33.69
C ARG A 346 0.31 3.97 -34.94
N SER A 347 1.23 3.01 -35.11
CA SER A 347 1.21 2.09 -36.26
C SER A 347 0.12 1.02 -36.13
N ALA A 348 -0.20 0.59 -34.93
CA ALA A 348 -1.27 -0.37 -34.66
C ALA A 348 -2.68 0.23 -34.80
N GLY A 349 -2.83 1.54 -34.74
CA GLY A 349 -4.11 2.23 -34.91
C GLY A 349 -4.39 2.70 -36.35
N ARG A 350 -3.51 2.33 -37.31
CA ARG A 350 -3.70 2.54 -38.74
C ARG A 350 -4.10 1.25 -39.45
#